data_1678466dd2eb3ad1c198ec78572a2cd2
#
_entry.id   1678466dd2eb3ad1c198ec78572a2cd2
#
_cell.length_a   1.000
_cell.length_b   1.000
_cell.length_c   1.000
_cell.angle_alpha   90.00
_cell.angle_beta   90.00
_cell.angle_gamma   90.00
#
_symmetry.space_group_name_H-M   'P 1'
#
loop_
_entity.id
_entity.type
_entity.pdbx_description
1 polymer ?
#
loop_
_entity_poly.entity_id
_entity_poly.type
_entity_poly.pdbx_seq_one_letter_code
_entity_poly.pdbx_strand_id
1 'polypeptide(L)'
;MVNCRKTYSGKTHCLRSMMLDYGRKKHFKFGYIYTQNLMNDDLNFCPKKCIAEYTEEHCAQYIEKLSKYREDTKGKTTKLPPSFLIFEDCIGSANMNLYSPTISKLIILHRHLNISIFLLSQYLGGKNGSSTLMRECVNYAILFNSRFKNSKEFLYQTCGGLFKKEQDFVDILEEATSVKHRALFYDSSKNTIDDAYMCYTAPKEIPPFEIKF
;
A
#
# COMPACT_ATOMS: atom_id res chain seq x y z
N MET A 1 -2.71 2.31 -0.10
CA MET A 1 -2.71 1.72 1.26
C MET A 1 -3.80 0.68 1.32
N VAL A 2 -3.50 -0.55 1.70
CA VAL A 2 -4.48 -1.64 1.85
C VAL A 2 -4.62 -1.97 3.32
N ASN A 3 -5.81 -1.86 3.88
CA ASN A 3 -6.02 -1.97 5.31
C ASN A 3 -6.84 -3.19 5.72
N CYS A 4 -6.38 -3.71 6.81
CA CYS A 4 -6.97 -4.34 7.98
C CYS A 4 -7.85 -5.57 7.83
N ARG A 5 -7.38 -6.68 8.22
CA ARG A 5 -7.80 -7.70 9.19
C ARG A 5 -7.14 -9.04 9.00
N LYS A 6 -7.04 -9.83 10.13
CA LYS A 6 -6.77 -11.29 10.25
C LYS A 6 -6.21 -11.95 9.00
N THR A 7 -5.26 -12.81 9.15
CA THR A 7 -4.94 -13.89 8.22
C THR A 7 -6.22 -14.28 7.46
N TYR A 8 -6.26 -14.09 6.14
CA TYR A 8 -7.42 -14.28 5.24
C TYR A 8 -8.35 -13.07 4.98
N SER A 9 -7.94 -11.84 5.25
CA SER A 9 -8.77 -10.67 4.94
C SER A 9 -8.82 -10.29 3.44
N GLY A 10 -8.06 -10.97 2.61
CA GLY A 10 -7.98 -10.68 1.17
C GLY A 10 -7.00 -9.56 0.79
N LYS A 11 -6.23 -8.99 1.72
CA LYS A 11 -5.25 -7.92 1.43
C LYS A 11 -4.21 -8.35 0.39
N THR A 12 -3.50 -9.44 0.68
CA THR A 12 -2.47 -9.98 -0.22
C THR A 12 -3.07 -10.45 -1.53
N HIS A 13 -4.29 -10.99 -1.50
CA HIS A 13 -5.04 -11.36 -2.71
C HIS A 13 -5.37 -10.13 -3.58
N CYS A 14 -5.85 -9.03 -2.99
CA CYS A 14 -6.04 -7.76 -3.71
C CYS A 14 -4.74 -7.22 -4.28
N LEU A 15 -3.65 -7.26 -3.50
CA LEU A 15 -2.32 -6.87 -3.99
C LEU A 15 -1.92 -7.70 -5.21
N ARG A 16 -2.05 -9.04 -5.15
CA ARG A 16 -1.73 -9.92 -6.27
C ARG A 16 -2.55 -9.59 -7.51
N SER A 17 -3.85 -9.31 -7.35
CA SER A 17 -4.70 -8.91 -8.48
C SER A 17 -4.19 -7.63 -9.15
N MET A 18 -3.87 -6.60 -8.36
CA MET A 18 -3.30 -5.36 -8.90
C MET A 18 -1.94 -5.59 -9.56
N MET A 19 -1.07 -6.38 -8.92
CA MET A 19 0.27 -6.65 -9.45
C MET A 19 0.23 -7.49 -10.73
N LEU A 20 -0.77 -8.35 -10.91
CA LEU A 20 -1.00 -9.05 -12.17
C LEU A 20 -1.27 -8.07 -13.31
N ASP A 21 -2.12 -7.07 -13.09
CA ASP A 21 -2.44 -6.06 -14.09
C ASP A 21 -1.23 -5.17 -14.42
N TYR A 22 -0.46 -4.77 -13.41
CA TYR A 22 0.80 -4.04 -13.61
C TYR A 22 1.85 -4.87 -14.34
N GLY A 23 1.94 -6.17 -14.01
CA GLY A 23 2.85 -7.12 -14.68
C GLY A 23 2.51 -7.30 -16.15
N ARG A 24 1.22 -7.49 -16.48
CA ARG A 24 0.75 -7.59 -17.87
C ARG A 24 1.08 -6.35 -18.70
N LYS A 25 0.99 -5.18 -18.11
CA LYS A 25 1.34 -3.89 -18.75
C LYS A 25 2.84 -3.61 -18.77
N LYS A 26 3.68 -4.49 -18.18
CA LYS A 26 5.12 -4.28 -17.98
C LYS A 26 5.42 -2.90 -17.39
N HIS A 27 4.56 -2.49 -16.45
CA HIS A 27 4.58 -1.14 -15.90
C HIS A 27 5.86 -0.89 -15.08
N PHE A 28 6.12 -1.77 -14.11
CA PHE A 28 7.29 -1.63 -13.25
C PHE A 28 8.55 -2.22 -13.89
N LYS A 29 9.69 -1.57 -13.68
CA LYS A 29 11.01 -2.00 -14.16
C LYS A 29 11.84 -2.65 -13.07
N PHE A 30 11.55 -2.41 -11.82
CA PHE A 30 12.15 -3.04 -10.64
C PHE A 30 11.27 -2.76 -9.41
N GLY A 31 11.55 -3.45 -8.32
CA GLY A 31 10.84 -3.25 -7.07
C GLY A 31 11.30 -4.21 -5.99
N TYR A 32 10.86 -3.94 -4.77
CA TYR A 32 11.13 -4.75 -3.61
C TYR A 32 9.86 -5.00 -2.80
N ILE A 33 9.81 -6.17 -2.16
CA ILE A 33 8.81 -6.52 -1.18
C ILE A 33 9.53 -6.70 0.16
N TYR A 34 9.10 -5.93 1.15
CA TYR A 34 9.48 -6.13 2.53
C TYR A 34 8.36 -6.88 3.23
N THR A 35 8.68 -8.01 3.84
CA THR A 35 7.73 -8.84 4.60
C THR A 35 8.44 -9.48 5.79
N GLN A 36 7.69 -9.81 6.83
CA GLN A 36 8.17 -10.63 7.94
C GLN A 36 8.03 -12.12 7.66
N ASN A 37 7.18 -12.50 6.71
CA ASN A 37 6.94 -13.88 6.35
C ASN A 37 7.54 -14.20 4.97
N LEU A 38 8.83 -14.51 4.95
CA LEU A 38 9.55 -14.89 3.72
C LEU A 38 9.03 -16.19 3.06
N MET A 39 8.24 -16.98 3.77
CA MET A 39 7.61 -18.20 3.28
C MET A 39 6.18 -17.97 2.75
N ASN A 40 5.77 -16.72 2.57
CA ASN A 40 4.45 -16.40 2.05
C ASN A 40 4.38 -16.65 0.53
N ASP A 41 3.79 -17.79 0.15
CA ASP A 41 3.62 -18.17 -1.26
C ASP A 41 2.77 -17.17 -2.06
N ASP A 42 1.95 -16.37 -1.40
CA ASP A 42 1.18 -15.31 -2.04
C ASP A 42 2.06 -14.21 -2.65
N LEU A 43 3.34 -14.14 -2.30
CA LEU A 43 4.31 -13.19 -2.83
C LEU A 43 5.15 -13.74 -4.00
N ASN A 44 4.92 -14.98 -4.42
CA ASN A 44 5.67 -15.65 -5.51
C ASN A 44 5.55 -14.98 -6.89
N PHE A 45 4.75 -13.93 -7.00
CA PHE A 45 4.72 -13.10 -8.20
C PHE A 45 5.96 -12.19 -8.36
N CYS A 46 6.76 -12.06 -7.32
CA CYS A 46 8.00 -11.29 -7.33
C CYS A 46 9.21 -12.24 -7.22
N PRO A 47 10.29 -12.00 -7.96
CA PRO A 47 11.50 -12.80 -7.84
C PRO A 47 12.02 -12.84 -6.40
N LYS A 48 12.42 -14.01 -5.90
CA LYS A 48 12.86 -14.20 -4.50
C LYS A 48 13.96 -13.22 -4.06
N LYS A 49 14.89 -12.86 -4.97
CA LYS A 49 15.94 -11.86 -4.71
C LYS A 49 15.41 -10.45 -4.41
N CYS A 50 14.15 -10.19 -4.72
CA CYS A 50 13.47 -8.91 -4.48
C CYS A 50 12.51 -8.98 -3.28
N ILE A 51 12.55 -10.05 -2.49
CA ILE A 51 11.75 -10.21 -1.26
C ILE A 51 12.74 -10.33 -0.09
N ALA A 52 12.58 -9.48 0.91
CA ALA A 52 13.46 -9.44 2.08
C ALA A 52 12.71 -9.01 3.33
N GLU A 53 13.30 -9.24 4.49
CA GLU A 53 12.87 -8.59 5.72
C GLU A 53 13.18 -7.09 5.65
N TYR A 54 12.30 -6.29 6.25
CA TYR A 54 12.55 -4.85 6.32
C TYR A 54 13.72 -4.54 7.24
N THR A 55 14.67 -3.79 6.71
CA THR A 55 15.66 -3.06 7.51
C THR A 55 15.68 -1.61 7.08
N GLU A 56 15.84 -0.70 8.03
CA GLU A 56 15.90 0.73 7.73
C GLU A 56 17.08 1.07 6.83
N GLU A 57 18.21 0.40 7.04
CA GLU A 57 19.42 0.56 6.24
C GLU A 57 19.20 0.18 4.76
N HIS A 58 18.59 -1.00 4.51
CA HIS A 58 18.31 -1.43 3.13
C HIS A 58 17.33 -0.49 2.42
N CYS A 59 16.31 -0.01 3.13
CA CYS A 59 15.37 0.97 2.60
C CYS A 59 16.06 2.31 2.29
N ALA A 60 16.95 2.78 3.18
CA ALA A 60 17.72 4.00 2.98
C ALA A 60 18.65 3.89 1.76
N GLN A 61 19.37 2.76 1.62
CA GLN A 61 20.23 2.49 0.46
C GLN A 61 19.44 2.45 -0.85
N TYR A 62 18.22 1.90 -0.84
CA TYR A 62 17.36 1.90 -2.02
C TYR A 62 16.99 3.32 -2.46
N ILE A 63 16.58 4.16 -1.51
CA ILE A 63 16.27 5.59 -1.77
C ILE A 63 17.51 6.33 -2.29
N GLU A 64 18.66 6.11 -1.69
CA GLU A 64 19.91 6.75 -2.08
C GLU A 64 20.34 6.38 -3.49
N LYS A 65 20.31 5.08 -3.84
CA LYS A 65 20.60 4.61 -5.20
C LYS A 65 19.72 5.27 -6.25
N LEU A 66 18.43 5.40 -5.99
CA LEU A 66 17.51 6.06 -6.92
C LEU A 66 17.73 7.57 -6.99
N SER A 67 18.03 8.20 -5.85
CA SER A 67 18.35 9.63 -5.81
C SER A 67 19.62 9.93 -6.62
N LYS A 68 20.67 9.12 -6.47
CA LYS A 68 21.90 9.24 -7.24
C LYS A 68 21.64 9.00 -8.72
N TYR A 69 20.91 7.93 -9.09
CA TYR A 69 20.56 7.68 -10.48
C TYR A 69 19.81 8.85 -11.10
N ARG A 70 18.91 9.50 -10.35
CA ARG A 70 18.21 10.70 -10.80
C ARG A 70 19.16 11.87 -11.03
N GLU A 71 20.12 12.10 -10.14
CA GLU A 71 21.14 13.15 -10.29
C GLU A 71 22.02 12.91 -11.52
N ASP A 72 22.51 11.68 -11.70
CA ASP A 72 23.38 11.29 -12.82
C ASP A 72 22.65 11.38 -14.19
N THR A 73 21.33 11.27 -14.19
CA THR A 73 20.49 11.36 -15.40
C THR A 73 19.83 12.71 -15.60
N LYS A 74 20.07 13.67 -14.72
CA LYS A 74 19.53 15.02 -14.82
C LYS A 74 19.92 15.67 -16.14
N GLY A 75 18.91 16.09 -16.91
CA GLY A 75 19.09 16.65 -18.24
C GLY A 75 19.09 15.62 -19.40
N LYS A 76 19.18 14.30 -19.11
CA LYS A 76 19.13 13.24 -20.13
C LYS A 76 17.76 12.55 -20.19
N THR A 77 17.10 12.42 -19.04
CA THR A 77 15.75 11.83 -18.94
C THR A 77 14.88 12.69 -18.05
N THR A 78 13.60 12.79 -18.37
CA THR A 78 12.62 13.56 -17.58
C THR A 78 12.04 12.76 -16.42
N LYS A 79 12.05 11.42 -16.50
CA LYS A 79 11.44 10.54 -15.48
C LYS A 79 12.31 9.30 -15.26
N LEU A 80 12.42 8.93 -13.98
CA LEU A 80 12.98 7.64 -13.59
C LEU A 80 12.07 6.49 -14.05
N PRO A 81 12.63 5.29 -14.32
CA PRO A 81 11.81 4.11 -14.56
C PRO A 81 10.88 3.85 -13.36
N PRO A 82 9.61 3.49 -13.62
CA PRO A 82 8.66 3.23 -12.54
C PRO A 82 9.08 2.00 -11.74
N SER A 83 9.01 2.13 -10.43
CA SER A 83 9.36 1.08 -9.47
C SER A 83 8.31 0.94 -8.38
N PHE A 84 8.42 -0.11 -7.58
CA PHE A 84 7.55 -0.29 -6.42
C PHE A 84 8.31 -0.66 -5.16
N LEU A 85 7.72 -0.31 -4.03
CA LEU A 85 8.03 -0.86 -2.71
C LEU A 85 6.74 -1.35 -2.08
N ILE A 86 6.72 -2.62 -1.69
CA ILE A 86 5.61 -3.23 -0.98
C ILE A 86 6.07 -3.51 0.44
N PHE A 87 5.29 -3.05 1.41
CA PHE A 87 5.47 -3.36 2.84
C PHE A 87 4.29 -4.24 3.27
N GLU A 88 4.54 -5.53 3.40
CA GLU A 88 3.53 -6.51 3.79
C GLU A 88 3.74 -6.95 5.23
N ASP A 89 2.73 -6.66 6.05
CA ASP A 89 2.71 -6.96 7.49
C ASP A 89 3.97 -6.51 8.27
N CYS A 90 4.67 -5.49 7.76
CA CYS A 90 5.84 -4.91 8.43
C CYS A 90 5.48 -3.95 9.56
N ILE A 91 4.26 -3.37 9.52
CA ILE A 91 3.81 -2.40 10.53
C ILE A 91 3.54 -3.12 11.85
N GLY A 92 4.08 -2.57 12.93
CA GLY A 92 3.98 -3.18 14.26
C GLY A 92 5.08 -4.19 14.56
N SER A 93 5.98 -4.44 13.60
CA SER A 93 7.21 -5.19 13.87
C SER A 93 8.22 -4.34 14.65
N ALA A 94 9.08 -4.99 15.41
CA ALA A 94 10.16 -4.31 16.14
C ALA A 94 11.11 -3.54 15.19
N ASN A 95 11.16 -3.93 13.91
CA ASN A 95 12.14 -3.42 12.94
C ASN A 95 11.61 -2.26 12.10
N MET A 96 10.29 -2.03 12.03
CA MET A 96 9.73 -0.95 11.22
C MET A 96 9.08 0.14 12.05
N ASN A 97 9.75 1.29 12.09
CA ASN A 97 9.22 2.51 12.68
C ASN A 97 8.67 3.44 11.58
N LEU A 98 7.35 3.61 11.51
CA LEU A 98 6.70 4.49 10.54
C LEU A 98 6.99 5.99 10.74
N TYR A 99 7.57 6.34 11.89
CA TYR A 99 8.02 7.70 12.21
C TYR A 99 9.51 7.90 11.92
N SER A 100 10.19 6.89 11.38
CA SER A 100 11.62 7.01 11.10
C SER A 100 11.88 8.06 10.02
N PRO A 101 13.07 8.71 10.07
CA PRO A 101 13.48 9.64 9.03
C PRO A 101 13.52 9.02 7.64
N THR A 102 13.88 7.73 7.54
CA THR A 102 13.95 7.00 6.27
C THR A 102 12.56 6.82 5.65
N ILE A 103 11.56 6.40 6.43
CA ILE A 103 10.19 6.26 5.96
C ILE A 103 9.59 7.63 5.61
N SER A 104 9.84 8.65 6.43
CA SER A 104 9.41 10.02 6.12
C SER A 104 10.02 10.52 4.81
N LYS A 105 11.32 10.31 4.61
CA LYS A 105 12.03 10.64 3.36
C LYS A 105 11.45 9.89 2.17
N LEU A 106 11.18 8.59 2.31
CA LEU A 106 10.54 7.79 1.28
C LEU A 106 9.18 8.35 0.87
N ILE A 107 8.32 8.67 1.84
CA ILE A 107 6.98 9.21 1.59
C ILE A 107 7.05 10.57 0.88
N ILE A 108 7.99 11.43 1.25
CA ILE A 108 8.18 12.74 0.61
C ILE A 108 8.72 12.59 -0.82
N LEU A 109 9.68 11.71 -1.03
CA LEU A 109 10.40 11.61 -2.30
C LEU A 109 9.79 10.63 -3.31
N HIS A 110 8.85 9.77 -2.93
CA HIS A 110 8.35 8.69 -3.79
C HIS A 110 7.91 9.15 -5.18
N ARG A 111 7.21 10.29 -5.29
CA ARG A 111 6.78 10.84 -6.59
C ARG A 111 7.97 11.30 -7.43
N HIS A 112 8.96 11.91 -6.79
CA HIS A 112 10.17 12.39 -7.46
C HIS A 112 11.07 11.24 -7.92
N LEU A 113 11.04 10.12 -7.21
CA LEU A 113 11.79 8.90 -7.52
C LEU A 113 10.99 7.89 -8.34
N ASN A 114 9.77 8.24 -8.74
CA ASN A 114 8.84 7.37 -9.49
C ASN A 114 8.62 6.01 -8.80
N ILE A 115 8.45 6.03 -7.47
CA ILE A 115 8.20 4.85 -6.65
C ILE A 115 6.71 4.79 -6.30
N SER A 116 6.06 3.66 -6.59
CA SER A 116 4.74 3.33 -6.07
C SER A 116 4.90 2.58 -4.74
N ILE A 117 4.35 3.12 -3.67
CA ILE A 117 4.41 2.51 -2.34
C ILE A 117 3.10 1.79 -2.07
N PHE A 118 3.19 0.49 -1.78
CA PHE A 118 2.07 -0.34 -1.33
C PHE A 118 2.29 -0.72 0.12
N LEU A 119 1.33 -0.38 0.96
CA LEU A 119 1.40 -0.66 2.38
C LEU A 119 0.23 -1.56 2.77
N LEU A 120 0.52 -2.80 3.12
CA LEU A 120 -0.44 -3.76 3.64
C LEU A 120 -0.30 -3.84 5.15
N SER A 121 -1.34 -3.45 5.86
CA SER A 121 -1.30 -3.45 7.31
C SER A 121 -2.56 -4.05 7.92
N GLN A 122 -2.39 -4.66 9.07
CA GLN A 122 -3.46 -5.09 9.95
C GLN A 122 -3.75 -4.03 11.04
N TYR A 123 -2.78 -3.16 11.31
CA TYR A 123 -2.85 -2.12 12.33
C TYR A 123 -2.43 -0.79 11.72
N LEU A 124 -3.34 0.16 11.71
CA LEU A 124 -3.05 1.51 11.26
C LEU A 124 -3.13 2.54 12.40
N GLY A 125 -3.74 2.18 13.50
CA GLY A 125 -3.91 3.04 14.69
C GLY A 125 -2.97 2.68 15.84
N GLY A 126 -2.93 3.54 16.89
CA GLY A 126 -2.13 3.35 18.09
C GLY A 126 -0.71 3.95 17.99
N LYS A 127 0.10 3.74 19.04
CA LYS A 127 1.46 4.32 19.15
C LYS A 127 2.41 3.91 18.01
N ASN A 128 2.19 2.75 17.41
CA ASN A 128 2.97 2.22 16.28
C ASN A 128 2.21 2.28 14.94
N GLY A 129 1.11 3.03 14.90
CA GLY A 129 0.28 3.20 13.71
C GLY A 129 0.88 4.16 12.68
N SER A 130 0.12 4.45 11.62
CA SER A 130 0.56 5.36 10.56
C SER A 130 0.77 6.79 11.10
N SER A 131 1.86 7.41 10.67
CA SER A 131 2.11 8.82 10.96
C SER A 131 1.08 9.73 10.26
N THR A 132 0.89 10.94 10.76
CA THR A 132 0.05 11.96 10.11
C THR A 132 0.51 12.19 8.67
N LEU A 133 1.81 12.31 8.45
CA LEU A 133 2.39 12.44 7.11
C LEU A 133 1.96 11.31 6.18
N MET A 134 2.00 10.06 6.65
CA MET A 134 1.57 8.91 5.85
C MET A 134 0.08 8.97 5.51
N ARG A 135 -0.78 9.36 6.44
CA ARG A 135 -2.22 9.50 6.21
C ARG A 135 -2.53 10.57 5.16
N GLU A 136 -1.88 11.71 5.25
CA GLU A 136 -2.05 12.83 4.31
C GLU A 136 -1.51 12.52 2.91
N CYS A 137 -0.56 11.59 2.79
CA CYS A 137 0.03 11.19 1.52
C CYS A 137 -0.65 9.97 0.88
N VAL A 138 -1.74 9.44 1.45
CA VAL A 138 -2.52 8.35 0.83
C VAL A 138 -3.19 8.85 -0.43
N ASN A 139 -2.85 8.25 -1.57
CA ASN A 139 -3.54 8.52 -2.83
C ASN A 139 -4.74 7.59 -3.01
N TYR A 140 -4.56 6.31 -2.71
CA TYR A 140 -5.58 5.28 -2.84
C TYR A 140 -5.59 4.40 -1.61
N ALA A 141 -6.77 3.96 -1.19
CA ALA A 141 -6.89 2.96 -0.14
C ALA A 141 -7.89 1.87 -0.54
N ILE A 142 -7.59 0.63 -0.15
CA ILE A 142 -8.55 -0.48 -0.21
C ILE A 142 -8.87 -0.85 1.23
N LEU A 143 -10.11 -0.63 1.61
CA LEU A 143 -10.58 -0.71 2.97
C LEU A 143 -11.40 -1.98 3.17
N PHE A 144 -11.04 -2.73 4.19
CA PHE A 144 -11.80 -3.91 4.63
C PHE A 144 -12.48 -3.59 5.96
N ASN A 145 -13.66 -4.14 6.17
CA ASN A 145 -14.39 -3.93 7.43
C ASN A 145 -13.61 -4.45 8.64
N SER A 146 -13.76 -3.79 9.76
CA SER A 146 -13.21 -4.20 11.06
C SER A 146 -14.31 -4.27 12.10
N ARG A 147 -14.27 -5.30 12.99
CA ARG A 147 -15.18 -5.38 14.15
C ARG A 147 -14.77 -4.44 15.27
N PHE A 148 -13.55 -3.90 15.25
CA PHE A 148 -13.05 -3.03 16.30
C PHE A 148 -13.41 -1.58 16.00
N LYS A 149 -14.09 -0.93 16.96
CA LYS A 149 -14.48 0.47 16.87
C LYS A 149 -13.28 1.37 16.55
N ASN A 150 -12.19 1.23 17.28
CA ASN A 150 -10.98 2.03 17.09
C ASN A 150 -10.39 1.90 15.66
N SER A 151 -10.55 0.72 15.03
CA SER A 151 -10.09 0.56 13.64
C SER A 151 -11.00 1.30 12.67
N LYS A 152 -12.31 1.31 12.89
CA LYS A 152 -13.27 2.05 12.05
C LYS A 152 -13.06 3.56 12.19
N GLU A 153 -12.95 4.05 13.42
CA GLU A 153 -12.62 5.43 13.71
C GLU A 153 -11.33 5.87 13.01
N PHE A 154 -10.28 5.04 13.07
CA PHE A 154 -9.03 5.34 12.39
C PHE A 154 -9.20 5.40 10.86
N LEU A 155 -9.98 4.48 10.27
CA LEU A 155 -10.28 4.50 8.83
C LEU A 155 -11.05 5.77 8.44
N TYR A 156 -12.00 6.17 9.25
CA TYR A 156 -12.73 7.43 9.09
C TYR A 156 -11.78 8.64 9.12
N GLN A 157 -10.93 8.72 10.15
CA GLN A 157 -9.93 9.80 10.26
C GLN A 157 -8.95 9.86 9.08
N THR A 158 -8.71 8.73 8.40
CA THR A 158 -7.76 8.66 7.27
C THR A 158 -8.43 8.86 5.93
N CYS A 159 -9.60 8.28 5.74
CA CYS A 159 -10.26 8.20 4.44
C CYS A 159 -11.69 8.76 4.45
N GLY A 160 -12.22 9.23 5.56
CA GLY A 160 -13.61 9.66 5.69
C GLY A 160 -13.83 11.17 5.54
N GLY A 161 -12.84 11.92 5.07
CA GLY A 161 -12.88 13.39 5.07
C GLY A 161 -14.02 14.04 4.27
N LEU A 162 -14.67 13.30 3.38
CA LEU A 162 -15.83 13.78 2.62
C LEU A 162 -17.16 13.58 3.36
N PHE A 163 -17.19 12.78 4.42
CA PHE A 163 -18.40 12.52 5.21
C PHE A 163 -18.51 13.50 6.37
N LYS A 164 -19.70 13.99 6.62
CA LYS A 164 -19.98 14.86 7.78
C LYS A 164 -19.99 14.10 9.10
N LYS A 165 -20.33 12.82 9.07
CA LYS A 165 -20.42 11.96 10.26
C LYS A 165 -19.64 10.67 10.04
N GLU A 166 -19.01 10.20 11.10
CA GLU A 166 -18.31 8.90 11.09
C GLU A 166 -19.27 7.75 10.75
N GLN A 167 -20.52 7.81 11.26
CA GLN A 167 -21.49 6.74 11.02
C GLN A 167 -21.79 6.55 9.53
N ASP A 168 -21.96 7.64 8.78
CA ASP A 168 -22.26 7.58 7.34
C ASP A 168 -21.12 6.86 6.57
N PHE A 169 -19.86 7.11 6.95
CA PHE A 169 -18.70 6.41 6.41
C PHE A 169 -18.69 4.92 6.80
N VAL A 170 -19.01 4.62 8.06
CA VAL A 170 -19.04 3.24 8.56
C VAL A 170 -20.12 2.44 7.84
N ASP A 171 -21.28 3.02 7.61
CA ASP A 171 -22.40 2.36 6.93
C ASP A 171 -22.01 1.98 5.48
N ILE A 172 -21.40 2.90 4.75
CA ILE A 172 -20.89 2.63 3.39
C ILE A 172 -19.78 1.57 3.40
N LEU A 173 -18.87 1.62 4.37
CA LEU A 173 -17.82 0.61 4.51
C LEU A 173 -18.42 -0.78 4.80
N GLU A 174 -19.41 -0.86 5.68
CA GLU A 174 -20.08 -2.11 6.01
C GLU A 174 -20.89 -2.67 4.83
N GLU A 175 -21.62 -1.82 4.12
CA GLU A 175 -22.35 -2.20 2.92
C GLU A 175 -21.40 -2.71 1.82
N ALA A 176 -20.35 -1.96 1.50
CA ALA A 176 -19.37 -2.35 0.49
C ALA A 176 -18.69 -3.68 0.81
N THR A 177 -18.47 -3.98 2.10
CA THR A 177 -17.77 -5.18 2.55
C THR A 177 -18.68 -6.29 3.06
N SER A 178 -20.00 -6.14 2.94
CA SER A 178 -20.99 -7.16 3.34
C SER A 178 -20.88 -8.43 2.49
N VAL A 179 -20.48 -8.29 1.23
CA VAL A 179 -20.28 -9.39 0.29
C VAL A 179 -18.84 -9.87 0.35
N LYS A 180 -18.67 -11.20 0.37
CA LYS A 180 -17.33 -11.83 0.40
C LYS A 180 -16.50 -11.39 -0.83
N HIS A 181 -15.21 -11.16 -0.63
CA HIS A 181 -14.24 -10.69 -1.64
C HIS A 181 -14.46 -9.24 -2.12
N ARG A 182 -15.29 -8.47 -1.43
CA ARG A 182 -15.46 -7.05 -1.70
C ARG A 182 -14.73 -6.20 -0.66
N ALA A 183 -14.31 -5.03 -1.11
CA ALA A 183 -13.67 -3.99 -0.30
C ALA A 183 -14.18 -2.62 -0.77
N LEU A 184 -14.03 -1.60 0.07
CA LEU A 184 -14.26 -0.22 -0.30
C LEU A 184 -12.95 0.37 -0.85
N PHE A 185 -12.95 0.76 -2.11
CA PHE A 185 -11.84 1.50 -2.71
C PHE A 185 -12.06 3.00 -2.50
N TYR A 186 -11.02 3.71 -2.11
CA TYR A 186 -10.98 5.15 -1.89
C TYR A 186 -9.92 5.80 -2.78
N ASP A 187 -10.30 6.89 -3.47
CA ASP A 187 -9.42 7.76 -4.27
C ASP A 187 -9.41 9.17 -3.66
N SER A 188 -8.29 9.55 -3.06
CA SER A 188 -8.13 10.86 -2.42
C SER A 188 -8.07 12.04 -3.40
N SER A 189 -7.96 11.79 -4.70
CA SER A 189 -7.94 12.85 -5.72
C SER A 189 -9.33 13.39 -6.06
N LYS A 190 -10.38 12.75 -5.57
CA LYS A 190 -11.77 13.07 -5.86
C LYS A 190 -12.40 13.91 -4.77
N ASN A 191 -13.38 14.71 -5.14
CA ASN A 191 -14.00 15.70 -4.26
C ASN A 191 -15.45 15.37 -3.91
N THR A 192 -16.03 14.33 -4.47
CA THR A 192 -17.40 13.89 -4.17
C THR A 192 -17.37 12.46 -3.63
N ILE A 193 -18.37 12.10 -2.83
CA ILE A 193 -18.46 10.75 -2.27
C ILE A 193 -18.58 9.71 -3.38
N ASP A 194 -19.44 9.95 -4.37
CA ASP A 194 -19.73 9.00 -5.44
C ASP A 194 -18.52 8.73 -6.35
N ASP A 195 -17.63 9.72 -6.51
CA ASP A 195 -16.41 9.56 -7.30
C ASP A 195 -15.26 8.98 -6.48
N ALA A 196 -15.19 9.31 -5.18
CA ALA A 196 -14.08 8.93 -4.32
C ALA A 196 -14.19 7.50 -3.79
N TYR A 197 -15.40 6.97 -3.65
CA TYR A 197 -15.62 5.65 -3.05
C TYR A 197 -16.29 4.71 -4.01
N MET A 198 -15.68 3.56 -4.23
CA MET A 198 -16.16 2.53 -5.14
C MET A 198 -16.08 1.14 -4.51
N CYS A 199 -17.03 0.27 -4.82
CA CYS A 199 -16.91 -1.13 -4.45
C CYS A 199 -15.85 -1.82 -5.33
N TYR A 200 -14.81 -2.36 -4.71
CA TYR A 200 -13.82 -3.18 -5.38
C TYR A 200 -14.10 -4.66 -5.10
N THR A 201 -14.17 -5.45 -6.15
CA THR A 201 -14.31 -6.92 -6.04
C THR A 201 -13.07 -7.57 -6.62
N ALA A 202 -12.29 -8.24 -5.77
CA ALA A 202 -11.15 -9.01 -6.23
C ALA A 202 -11.62 -10.25 -6.99
N PRO A 203 -10.96 -10.66 -8.09
CA PRO A 203 -11.27 -11.90 -8.78
C PRO A 203 -11.10 -13.08 -7.82
N LYS A 204 -11.96 -14.10 -7.94
CA LYS A 204 -11.90 -15.27 -7.05
C LYS A 204 -10.59 -16.04 -7.21
N GLU A 205 -10.10 -16.12 -8.43
CA GLU A 205 -8.87 -16.80 -8.77
C GLU A 205 -7.92 -15.86 -9.50
N ILE A 206 -6.65 -15.90 -9.12
CA ILE A 206 -5.58 -15.17 -9.78
C ILE A 206 -4.63 -16.22 -10.34
N PRO A 207 -4.45 -16.27 -11.67
CA PRO A 207 -3.54 -17.23 -12.27
C PRO A 207 -2.11 -17.00 -11.75
N PRO A 208 -1.27 -18.05 -11.72
CA PRO A 208 0.14 -17.88 -11.42
C PRO A 208 0.79 -16.90 -12.40
N PHE A 209 1.60 -15.99 -11.89
CA PHE A 209 2.35 -15.03 -12.68
C PHE A 209 3.63 -14.63 -11.96
N GLU A 210 4.59 -14.12 -12.72
CA GLU A 210 5.81 -13.51 -12.20
C GLU A 210 6.06 -12.19 -12.90
N ILE A 211 6.41 -11.17 -12.13
CA ILE A 211 6.84 -9.87 -12.68
C ILE A 211 8.29 -10.02 -13.14
N LYS A 212 8.52 -9.79 -14.42
CA LYS A 212 9.86 -9.77 -15.01
C LYS A 212 10.38 -8.34 -15.10
N PHE A 213 11.55 -8.11 -14.55
CA PHE A 213 12.27 -6.84 -14.57
C PHE A 213 13.36 -6.84 -15.65
#